data_2f6683d658327732d86a0dd8daecf33a
#
_entry.id   2f6683d658327732d86a0dd8daecf33a
#
_cell.length_a   1.000
_cell.length_b   1.000
_cell.length_c   1.000
_cell.angle_alpha   90.00
_cell.angle_beta   90.00
_cell.angle_gamma   90.00
#
_symmetry.space_group_name_H-M   'P 1'
#
loop_
_entity.id
_entity.type
_entity.pdbx_description
1 polymer ?
#
loop_
_entity_poly.entity_id
_entity_poly.type
_entity_poly.pdbx_seq_one_letter_code
_entity_poly.pdbx_strand_id
1 'polypeptide(L)'
;MRKADAITEPLQRCLAYPDLPGNSWPAGAAKARCTMFLTPVRYTLDQIDATLKKPGGAAELEGAFAALLDAHFTVPAQREQLSVGLRVFRGNDLEKAERIARAWRAAAPDSAFARVALGHVLSRRGWDARGGDYASRTAPEKLKKMGEYFVEAAKEYQAALEGTSRLLPACEGLMAIGRNMSDELQTYATERCLYIDPTSYYVVDELMNAAEPRWGGSEDGMKRVAAYAQEKAAINPVLSVFASNDAYYRISRMADGDAESIAVLEPAALQVPNAAYLRMVGGAYLRRDDAWKALAYLSQALRFMPDYAQESRFRAAVLRHLGESKWARADAERAARLEPANGHAQQLLGNIVRELDGPEAALPHFKRAMDDADTREYAFNDYCGSLLDAKRLDEAGTCVDDLLAAYPANPEAWRQRLMVIGFDAPGSMEAMERFLALNDPKRWPYHADIANRVRKMLAARKGTASPADLFDARVMRAELLERTPAGIAYFERLKSQTPNFMNATMGTCQSAMKPGIPTKFTAVMDAQANGRVVNVVVQPVNAWTSCIAKQACTTWKLPSPPAEGSGEAGYPMVIGMEIKQ
;
A
#
# COMPACT_ATOMS: atom_id res chain seq x y z
N MET A 1 -8.37 2.39 16.72
CA MET A 1 -7.29 1.99 15.82
C MET A 1 -6.13 2.99 15.84
N ARG A 2 -6.29 4.25 15.40
CA ARG A 2 -5.21 5.26 15.33
C ARG A 2 -4.38 5.43 16.63
N LYS A 3 -5.03 5.44 17.80
CA LYS A 3 -4.32 5.48 19.10
C LYS A 3 -3.49 4.23 19.36
N ALA A 4 -3.96 3.06 18.95
CA ALA A 4 -3.21 1.80 19.09
C ALA A 4 -2.03 1.76 18.12
N ASP A 5 -2.18 2.25 16.89
CA ASP A 5 -1.09 2.32 15.91
C ASP A 5 0.07 3.23 16.33
N ALA A 6 -0.16 4.17 17.24
CA ALA A 6 0.89 5.01 17.82
C ALA A 6 1.80 4.26 18.82
N ILE A 7 1.42 3.05 19.25
CA ILE A 7 2.21 2.21 20.15
C ILE A 7 3.26 1.47 19.30
N THR A 8 4.51 1.64 19.64
CA THR A 8 5.65 1.07 18.89
C THR A 8 5.88 -0.41 19.17
N GLU A 9 5.63 -0.85 20.43
CA GLU A 9 5.84 -2.24 20.83
C GLU A 9 4.68 -3.11 20.28
N PRO A 10 4.98 -4.18 19.47
CA PRO A 10 3.96 -4.91 18.72
C PRO A 10 2.91 -5.60 19.59
N LEU A 11 3.31 -6.22 20.71
CA LEU A 11 2.37 -6.90 21.60
C LEU A 11 1.43 -5.90 22.27
N GLN A 12 1.96 -4.80 22.82
CA GLN A 12 1.15 -3.77 23.47
C GLN A 12 0.19 -3.10 22.49
N ARG A 13 0.68 -2.83 21.27
CA ARG A 13 -0.17 -2.34 20.18
C ARG A 13 -1.34 -3.30 19.89
N CYS A 14 -1.05 -4.59 19.71
CA CYS A 14 -2.06 -5.61 19.45
C CYS A 14 -3.11 -5.68 20.56
N LEU A 15 -2.68 -5.63 21.83
CA LEU A 15 -3.57 -5.66 22.99
C LEU A 15 -4.43 -4.40 23.14
N ALA A 16 -3.92 -3.24 22.72
CA ALA A 16 -4.63 -1.96 22.76
C ALA A 16 -5.63 -1.76 21.61
N TYR A 17 -5.59 -2.63 20.61
CA TYR A 17 -6.50 -2.53 19.46
C TYR A 17 -7.94 -2.89 19.87
N PRO A 18 -8.95 -2.10 19.47
CA PRO A 18 -10.34 -2.51 19.62
C PRO A 18 -10.63 -3.71 18.72
N ASP A 19 -11.47 -4.62 19.16
CA ASP A 19 -11.92 -5.74 18.34
C ASP A 19 -12.78 -5.26 17.16
N LEU A 20 -12.89 -6.11 16.14
CA LEU A 20 -13.66 -5.80 14.93
C LEU A 20 -15.13 -5.54 15.28
N PRO A 21 -15.74 -4.43 14.83
CA PRO A 21 -17.16 -4.19 15.07
C PRO A 21 -18.05 -5.33 14.58
N GLY A 22 -19.01 -5.76 15.40
CA GLY A 22 -19.94 -6.85 15.06
C GLY A 22 -19.35 -8.26 15.17
N ASN A 23 -18.11 -8.41 15.68
CA ASN A 23 -17.52 -9.72 15.91
C ASN A 23 -18.22 -10.49 17.04
N SER A 24 -18.10 -11.81 16.98
CA SER A 24 -18.50 -12.77 18.02
C SER A 24 -17.31 -13.62 18.49
N TRP A 25 -16.11 -13.04 18.49
CA TRP A 25 -14.90 -13.75 18.88
C TRP A 25 -14.99 -14.30 20.30
N PRO A 26 -14.58 -15.55 20.54
CA PRO A 26 -14.56 -16.09 21.88
C PRO A 26 -13.74 -15.22 22.84
N ALA A 27 -14.21 -15.14 24.09
CA ALA A 27 -13.55 -14.33 25.10
C ALA A 27 -12.06 -14.70 25.24
N GLY A 28 -11.18 -13.72 25.18
CA GLY A 28 -9.73 -13.92 25.28
C GLY A 28 -9.04 -14.40 24.01
N ALA A 29 -9.75 -14.77 22.93
CA ALA A 29 -9.15 -15.29 21.70
C ALA A 29 -8.18 -14.28 21.03
N ALA A 30 -8.58 -13.02 20.89
CA ALA A 30 -7.73 -11.97 20.34
C ALA A 30 -6.49 -11.72 21.22
N LYS A 31 -6.66 -11.68 22.54
CA LYS A 31 -5.55 -11.53 23.50
C LYS A 31 -4.58 -12.70 23.41
N ALA A 32 -5.08 -13.94 23.39
CA ALA A 32 -4.25 -15.14 23.28
C ALA A 32 -3.46 -15.14 21.99
N ARG A 33 -4.09 -14.75 20.86
CA ARG A 33 -3.40 -14.59 19.58
C ARG A 33 -2.28 -13.54 19.62
N CYS A 34 -2.56 -12.34 20.16
CA CYS A 34 -1.54 -11.31 20.33
C CYS A 34 -0.36 -11.84 21.15
N THR A 35 -0.64 -12.45 22.31
CA THR A 35 0.37 -12.96 23.23
C THR A 35 1.22 -14.04 22.58
N MET A 36 0.60 -15.00 21.90
CA MET A 36 1.32 -16.11 21.28
C MET A 36 2.28 -15.64 20.17
N PHE A 37 1.81 -14.79 19.26
CA PHE A 37 2.56 -14.45 18.05
C PHE A 37 3.42 -13.20 18.16
N LEU A 38 3.14 -12.29 19.10
CA LEU A 38 3.83 -11.01 19.21
C LEU A 38 4.64 -10.86 20.51
N THR A 39 4.64 -11.84 21.39
CA THR A 39 5.64 -11.90 22.47
C THR A 39 7.01 -12.06 21.83
N PRO A 40 7.98 -11.17 22.11
CA PRO A 40 9.32 -11.27 21.54
C PRO A 40 9.94 -12.64 21.83
N VAL A 41 10.51 -13.27 20.81
CA VAL A 41 11.27 -14.52 21.01
C VAL A 41 12.45 -14.26 21.94
N ARG A 42 12.72 -15.21 22.83
CA ARG A 42 13.78 -15.07 23.83
C ARG A 42 15.17 -15.00 23.21
N TYR A 43 15.39 -15.74 22.11
CA TYR A 43 16.64 -15.77 21.37
C TYR A 43 16.40 -15.70 19.88
N THR A 44 17.06 -14.77 19.21
CA THR A 44 17.25 -14.76 17.75
C THR A 44 18.41 -15.69 17.38
N LEU A 45 18.56 -16.02 16.09
CA LEU A 45 19.73 -16.80 15.61
C LEU A 45 21.07 -16.14 16.01
N ASP A 46 21.16 -14.79 15.91
CA ASP A 46 22.36 -14.05 16.29
C ASP A 46 22.69 -14.18 17.79
N GLN A 47 21.67 -14.11 18.62
CA GLN A 47 21.83 -14.25 20.06
C GLN A 47 22.22 -15.68 20.43
N ILE A 48 21.66 -16.70 19.77
CA ILE A 48 22.08 -18.11 19.97
C ILE A 48 23.54 -18.27 19.55
N ASP A 49 23.94 -17.78 18.36
CA ASP A 49 25.33 -17.86 17.88
C ASP A 49 26.31 -17.16 18.84
N ALA A 50 25.94 -15.96 19.29
CA ALA A 50 26.76 -15.21 20.25
C ALA A 50 26.86 -15.91 21.61
N THR A 51 25.80 -16.56 22.08
CA THR A 51 25.78 -17.30 23.34
C THR A 51 26.63 -18.55 23.24
N LEU A 52 26.54 -19.32 22.15
CA LEU A 52 27.36 -20.52 21.94
C LEU A 52 28.88 -20.25 21.94
N LYS A 53 29.30 -19.03 21.58
CA LYS A 53 30.73 -18.61 21.59
C LYS A 53 31.25 -18.29 22.97
N LYS A 54 30.41 -18.18 24.00
CA LYS A 54 30.81 -17.91 25.38
C LYS A 54 31.18 -19.20 26.09
N PRO A 55 32.11 -19.17 27.05
CA PRO A 55 32.31 -20.28 27.98
C PRO A 55 30.99 -20.65 28.69
N GLY A 56 30.58 -21.90 28.65
CA GLY A 56 29.34 -22.37 29.26
C GLY A 56 28.06 -21.98 28.49
N GLY A 57 28.18 -21.36 27.30
CA GLY A 57 27.02 -20.85 26.53
C GLY A 57 26.03 -21.93 26.11
N ALA A 58 26.48 -23.15 25.83
CA ALA A 58 25.56 -24.25 25.52
C ALA A 58 24.71 -24.62 26.75
N ALA A 59 25.28 -24.61 27.96
CA ALA A 59 24.52 -24.83 29.20
C ALA A 59 23.56 -23.66 29.52
N GLU A 60 23.94 -22.43 29.21
CA GLU A 60 23.04 -21.26 29.31
C GLU A 60 21.79 -21.45 28.41
N LEU A 61 21.99 -21.87 27.16
CA LEU A 61 20.87 -22.15 26.26
C LEU A 61 19.98 -23.30 26.74
N GLU A 62 20.63 -24.40 27.22
CA GLU A 62 19.90 -25.55 27.79
C GLU A 62 18.96 -25.11 28.91
N GLY A 63 19.48 -24.37 29.91
CA GLY A 63 18.67 -23.86 31.02
C GLY A 63 17.54 -22.89 30.55
N ALA A 64 17.83 -22.07 29.56
CA ALA A 64 16.84 -21.12 29.03
C ALA A 64 15.69 -21.81 28.29
N PHE A 65 16.00 -22.82 27.46
CA PHE A 65 14.98 -23.56 26.72
C PHE A 65 14.22 -24.55 27.61
N ALA A 66 14.88 -25.13 28.65
CA ALA A 66 14.21 -25.91 29.69
C ALA A 66 13.21 -25.08 30.48
N ALA A 67 13.53 -23.84 30.83
CA ALA A 67 12.58 -22.93 31.46
C ALA A 67 11.36 -22.61 30.57
N LEU A 68 11.55 -22.48 29.25
CA LEU A 68 10.42 -22.31 28.29
C LEU A 68 9.58 -23.59 28.21
N LEU A 69 10.18 -24.77 28.30
CA LEU A 69 9.46 -26.05 28.33
C LEU A 69 8.57 -26.13 29.56
N ASP A 70 9.11 -25.84 30.73
CA ASP A 70 8.31 -25.83 31.96
C ASP A 70 7.20 -24.78 31.95
N ALA A 71 7.52 -23.58 31.43
CA ALA A 71 6.54 -22.50 31.31
C ALA A 71 5.38 -22.83 30.36
N HIS A 72 5.59 -23.64 29.33
CA HIS A 72 4.53 -24.10 28.43
C HIS A 72 3.37 -24.73 29.21
N PHE A 73 3.67 -25.51 30.23
CA PHE A 73 2.69 -26.27 31.01
C PHE A 73 2.21 -25.54 32.28
N THR A 74 2.94 -24.53 32.74
CA THR A 74 2.69 -23.89 34.03
C THR A 74 2.22 -22.44 33.93
N VAL A 75 2.53 -21.75 32.83
CA VAL A 75 2.25 -20.32 32.63
C VAL A 75 1.44 -20.12 31.35
N PRO A 76 0.09 -19.93 31.42
CA PRO A 76 -0.76 -19.81 30.22
C PRO A 76 -0.29 -18.77 29.22
N ALA A 77 0.26 -17.63 29.66
CA ALA A 77 0.78 -16.57 28.79
C ALA A 77 2.08 -16.95 28.06
N GLN A 78 2.78 -18.00 28.47
CA GLN A 78 4.01 -18.50 27.87
C GLN A 78 3.82 -19.83 27.14
N ARG A 79 2.59 -20.32 27.06
CA ARG A 79 2.25 -21.49 26.23
C ARG A 79 2.73 -21.22 24.79
N GLU A 80 3.29 -22.23 24.14
CA GLU A 80 3.84 -22.19 22.77
C GLU A 80 5.18 -21.42 22.60
N GLN A 81 5.68 -20.69 23.62
CA GLN A 81 6.88 -19.87 23.44
C GLN A 81 8.14 -20.71 23.16
N LEU A 82 8.20 -21.96 23.60
CA LEU A 82 9.26 -22.90 23.23
C LEU A 82 9.20 -23.21 21.73
N SER A 83 8.03 -23.59 21.22
CA SER A 83 7.83 -23.88 19.79
C SER A 83 8.10 -22.64 18.92
N VAL A 84 7.61 -21.46 19.32
CA VAL A 84 7.90 -20.18 18.65
C VAL A 84 9.41 -19.91 18.64
N GLY A 85 10.09 -20.06 19.77
CA GLY A 85 11.53 -19.81 19.90
C GLY A 85 12.40 -20.72 19.02
N LEU A 86 12.07 -22.01 18.92
CA LEU A 86 12.81 -22.95 18.08
C LEU A 86 12.48 -22.81 16.58
N ARG A 87 11.34 -22.22 16.21
CA ARG A 87 10.98 -21.94 14.80
C ARG A 87 11.90 -20.91 14.12
N VAL A 88 12.76 -20.19 14.86
CA VAL A 88 13.80 -19.31 14.26
C VAL A 88 14.73 -20.11 13.33
N PHE A 89 14.90 -21.42 13.56
CA PHE A 89 15.68 -22.33 12.72
C PHE A 89 14.99 -22.72 11.40
N ARG A 90 13.71 -22.35 11.20
CA ARG A 90 12.95 -22.52 9.94
C ARG A 90 12.89 -21.23 9.10
N GLY A 91 13.61 -20.18 9.52
CA GLY A 91 13.60 -18.86 8.89
C GLY A 91 14.23 -18.83 7.49
N ASN A 92 14.26 -17.64 6.89
CA ASN A 92 14.71 -17.45 5.50
C ASN A 92 16.23 -17.57 5.33
N ASP A 93 17.04 -17.27 6.37
CA ASP A 93 18.50 -17.44 6.35
C ASP A 93 18.88 -18.87 6.79
N LEU A 94 18.61 -19.82 5.91
CA LEU A 94 18.78 -21.23 6.21
C LEU A 94 20.25 -21.64 6.34
N GLU A 95 21.16 -20.99 5.61
CA GLU A 95 22.61 -21.22 5.73
C GLU A 95 23.11 -20.89 7.14
N LYS A 96 22.73 -19.73 7.64
CA LYS A 96 23.06 -19.29 9.00
C LYS A 96 22.40 -20.18 10.05
N ALA A 97 21.13 -20.52 9.87
CA ALA A 97 20.40 -21.41 10.78
C ALA A 97 21.08 -22.79 10.87
N GLU A 98 21.50 -23.37 9.74
CA GLU A 98 22.18 -24.66 9.71
C GLU A 98 23.55 -24.62 10.41
N ARG A 99 24.36 -23.62 10.12
CA ARG A 99 25.65 -23.43 10.77
C ARG A 99 25.50 -23.35 12.29
N ILE A 100 24.53 -22.58 12.77
CA ILE A 100 24.28 -22.40 14.21
C ILE A 100 23.73 -23.69 14.84
N ALA A 101 22.77 -24.36 14.21
CA ALA A 101 22.19 -25.59 14.71
C ALA A 101 23.25 -26.71 14.83
N ARG A 102 24.12 -26.86 13.83
CA ARG A 102 25.23 -27.82 13.85
C ARG A 102 26.26 -27.48 14.92
N ALA A 103 26.59 -26.18 15.09
CA ALA A 103 27.49 -25.74 16.17
C ALA A 103 26.90 -26.04 17.57
N TRP A 104 25.60 -25.78 17.76
CA TRP A 104 24.90 -26.09 19.01
C TRP A 104 24.88 -27.60 19.27
N ARG A 105 24.55 -28.37 18.24
CA ARG A 105 24.54 -29.84 18.31
C ARG A 105 25.92 -30.45 18.65
N ALA A 106 26.98 -29.84 18.13
CA ALA A 106 28.36 -30.25 18.46
C ALA A 106 28.76 -29.84 19.88
N ALA A 107 28.37 -28.64 20.35
CA ALA A 107 28.69 -28.14 21.68
C ALA A 107 27.88 -28.84 22.80
N ALA A 108 26.69 -29.36 22.49
CA ALA A 108 25.78 -30.04 23.41
C ALA A 108 25.19 -31.30 22.76
N PRO A 109 25.94 -32.39 22.63
CA PRO A 109 25.50 -33.62 21.94
C PRO A 109 24.26 -34.28 22.56
N ASP A 110 23.99 -34.08 23.82
CA ASP A 110 22.86 -34.67 24.53
C ASP A 110 21.65 -33.72 24.63
N SER A 111 21.80 -32.45 24.19
CA SER A 111 20.72 -31.48 24.25
C SER A 111 19.58 -31.84 23.31
N ALA A 112 18.40 -32.04 23.88
CA ALA A 112 17.18 -32.28 23.12
C ALA A 112 16.79 -31.03 22.30
N PHE A 113 17.06 -29.82 22.80
CA PHE A 113 16.76 -28.56 22.09
C PHE A 113 17.67 -28.35 20.88
N ALA A 114 18.99 -28.68 21.01
CA ALA A 114 19.92 -28.63 19.88
C ALA A 114 19.55 -29.63 18.78
N ARG A 115 19.04 -30.82 19.16
CA ARG A 115 18.50 -31.82 18.22
C ARG A 115 17.26 -31.26 17.48
N VAL A 116 16.33 -30.65 18.17
CA VAL A 116 15.16 -30.03 17.55
C VAL A 116 15.57 -28.90 16.60
N ALA A 117 16.52 -28.06 17.00
CA ALA A 117 17.03 -26.99 16.14
C ALA A 117 17.58 -27.54 14.82
N LEU A 118 18.41 -28.60 14.88
CA LEU A 118 18.94 -29.28 13.70
C LEU A 118 17.82 -29.95 12.88
N GLY A 119 16.89 -30.63 13.55
CA GLY A 119 15.72 -31.24 12.91
C GLY A 119 14.88 -30.22 12.13
N HIS A 120 14.67 -29.02 12.67
CA HIS A 120 13.96 -27.93 12.00
C HIS A 120 14.68 -27.45 10.73
N VAL A 121 16.01 -27.31 10.78
CA VAL A 121 16.84 -26.97 9.63
C VAL A 121 16.75 -28.06 8.55
N LEU A 122 16.94 -29.32 8.94
CA LEU A 122 16.88 -30.45 8.00
C LEU A 122 15.49 -30.59 7.35
N SER A 123 14.42 -30.44 8.13
CA SER A 123 13.06 -30.41 7.61
C SER A 123 12.88 -29.29 6.58
N ARG A 124 13.40 -28.09 6.86
CA ARG A 124 13.32 -26.95 5.93
C ARG A 124 14.14 -27.21 4.66
N ARG A 125 15.37 -27.77 4.78
CA ARG A 125 16.18 -28.18 3.63
C ARG A 125 15.44 -29.18 2.73
N GLY A 126 14.70 -30.11 3.32
CA GLY A 126 13.86 -31.05 2.57
C GLY A 126 12.81 -30.33 1.73
N TRP A 127 12.10 -29.38 2.31
CA TRP A 127 11.11 -28.58 1.58
C TRP A 127 11.73 -27.72 0.48
N ASP A 128 12.88 -27.10 0.74
CA ASP A 128 13.58 -26.28 -0.26
C ASP A 128 14.09 -27.15 -1.44
N ALA A 129 14.58 -28.36 -1.14
CA ALA A 129 15.00 -29.31 -2.19
C ALA A 129 13.85 -29.74 -3.08
N ARG A 130 12.65 -29.92 -2.51
CA ARG A 130 11.43 -30.24 -3.26
C ARG A 130 10.98 -29.08 -4.17
N GLY A 131 11.02 -27.83 -3.67
CA GLY A 131 10.46 -26.66 -4.32
C GLY A 131 8.94 -26.51 -4.14
N GLY A 132 8.34 -25.51 -4.81
CA GLY A 132 6.94 -25.12 -4.65
C GLY A 132 5.90 -25.87 -5.46
N ASP A 133 6.31 -26.75 -6.42
CA ASP A 133 5.39 -27.44 -7.31
C ASP A 133 4.58 -28.54 -6.62
N TYR A 134 3.44 -28.92 -7.24
CA TYR A 134 2.70 -30.12 -6.83
C TYR A 134 3.57 -31.37 -6.97
N ALA A 135 3.38 -32.36 -6.08
CA ALA A 135 4.16 -33.62 -6.10
C ALA A 135 4.14 -34.32 -7.47
N SER A 136 3.00 -34.27 -8.17
CA SER A 136 2.86 -34.85 -9.52
C SER A 136 3.68 -34.16 -10.62
N ARG A 137 4.18 -32.95 -10.35
CA ARG A 137 5.03 -32.15 -11.26
C ARG A 137 6.45 -31.99 -10.76
N THR A 138 6.76 -32.51 -9.59
CA THR A 138 8.10 -32.43 -8.98
C THR A 138 8.96 -33.59 -9.49
N ALA A 139 10.18 -33.29 -9.93
CA ALA A 139 11.10 -34.31 -10.42
C ALA A 139 11.43 -35.34 -9.32
N PRO A 140 11.52 -36.66 -9.66
CA PRO A 140 11.77 -37.74 -8.70
C PRO A 140 13.02 -37.52 -7.83
N GLU A 141 14.07 -36.95 -8.41
CA GLU A 141 15.34 -36.65 -7.71
C GLU A 141 15.14 -35.63 -6.60
N LYS A 142 14.29 -34.63 -6.80
CA LYS A 142 13.91 -33.63 -5.80
C LYS A 142 13.13 -34.24 -4.65
N LEU A 143 12.18 -35.14 -4.97
CA LEU A 143 11.40 -35.87 -3.96
C LEU A 143 12.32 -36.81 -3.16
N LYS A 144 13.25 -37.50 -3.82
CA LYS A 144 14.26 -38.33 -3.16
C LYS A 144 15.11 -37.51 -2.21
N LYS A 145 15.61 -36.36 -2.67
CA LYS A 145 16.43 -35.46 -1.85
C LYS A 145 15.66 -34.92 -0.63
N MET A 146 14.39 -34.57 -0.80
CA MET A 146 13.50 -34.23 0.31
C MET A 146 13.41 -35.35 1.33
N GLY A 147 13.19 -36.60 0.87
CA GLY A 147 13.12 -37.78 1.72
C GLY A 147 14.38 -38.03 2.51
N GLU A 148 15.58 -37.86 1.92
CA GLU A 148 16.86 -37.99 2.59
C GLU A 148 16.95 -37.03 3.79
N TYR A 149 16.62 -35.74 3.59
CA TYR A 149 16.58 -34.75 4.65
C TYR A 149 15.54 -35.06 5.73
N PHE A 150 14.36 -35.55 5.35
CA PHE A 150 13.30 -35.90 6.30
C PHE A 150 13.68 -37.10 7.17
N VAL A 151 14.39 -38.09 6.63
CA VAL A 151 14.93 -39.22 7.43
C VAL A 151 15.93 -38.72 8.47
N GLU A 152 16.83 -37.82 8.10
CA GLU A 152 17.76 -37.22 9.04
C GLU A 152 17.04 -36.36 10.10
N ALA A 153 16.06 -35.56 9.70
CA ALA A 153 15.25 -34.77 10.62
C ALA A 153 14.48 -35.66 11.60
N ALA A 154 13.87 -36.75 11.12
CA ALA A 154 13.14 -37.69 11.97
C ALA A 154 14.04 -38.31 13.07
N LYS A 155 15.26 -38.69 12.73
CA LYS A 155 16.24 -39.22 13.70
C LYS A 155 16.54 -38.22 14.82
N GLU A 156 16.77 -36.94 14.48
CA GLU A 156 17.02 -35.90 15.46
C GLU A 156 15.80 -35.63 16.36
N TYR A 157 14.59 -35.59 15.79
CA TYR A 157 13.35 -35.40 16.55
C TYR A 157 13.05 -36.60 17.49
N GLN A 158 13.20 -37.82 17.01
CA GLN A 158 12.99 -39.03 17.82
C GLN A 158 13.96 -39.08 18.99
N ALA A 159 15.25 -38.87 18.73
CA ALA A 159 16.27 -38.83 19.80
C ALA A 159 16.02 -37.67 20.78
N ALA A 160 15.47 -36.54 20.34
CA ALA A 160 15.10 -35.46 21.24
C ALA A 160 13.95 -35.85 22.17
N LEU A 161 12.92 -36.60 21.67
CA LEU A 161 11.81 -37.11 22.48
C LEU A 161 12.20 -38.22 23.45
N GLU A 162 13.20 -39.02 23.12
CA GLU A 162 13.77 -40.01 24.03
C GLU A 162 14.46 -39.32 25.20
N GLY A 163 15.24 -38.26 24.95
CA GLY A 163 15.92 -37.45 25.96
C GLY A 163 14.98 -36.59 26.81
N THR A 164 13.88 -36.09 26.21
CA THR A 164 12.94 -35.18 26.87
C THR A 164 11.51 -35.49 26.42
N SER A 165 10.82 -36.33 27.17
CA SER A 165 9.55 -36.95 26.78
C SER A 165 8.36 -36.00 26.53
N ARG A 166 8.41 -34.74 27.02
CA ARG A 166 7.36 -33.72 26.86
C ARG A 166 7.71 -32.64 25.83
N LEU A 167 8.67 -32.88 24.94
CA LEU A 167 9.22 -31.92 24.02
C LEU A 167 8.31 -31.75 22.75
N LEU A 168 7.30 -30.90 22.86
CA LEU A 168 6.32 -30.63 21.77
C LEU A 168 6.99 -30.26 20.44
N PRO A 169 8.00 -29.34 20.34
CA PRO A 169 8.57 -28.97 19.06
C PRO A 169 9.19 -30.15 18.27
N ALA A 170 9.70 -31.19 18.96
CA ALA A 170 10.18 -32.40 18.30
C ALA A 170 9.02 -33.21 17.72
N CYS A 171 7.97 -33.37 18.49
CA CYS A 171 6.77 -34.07 18.12
C CYS A 171 6.04 -33.38 16.95
N GLU A 172 5.86 -32.03 17.01
CA GLU A 172 5.32 -31.19 15.92
C GLU A 172 6.13 -31.38 14.63
N GLY A 173 7.49 -31.42 14.77
CA GLY A 173 8.38 -31.68 13.64
C GLY A 173 8.14 -33.04 13.00
N LEU A 174 7.90 -34.09 13.79
CA LEU A 174 7.56 -35.43 13.29
C LEU A 174 6.20 -35.45 12.59
N MET A 175 5.16 -34.75 13.12
CA MET A 175 3.88 -34.63 12.44
C MET A 175 4.03 -33.93 11.07
N ALA A 176 4.82 -32.85 11.01
CA ALA A 176 5.00 -32.06 9.79
C ALA A 176 5.66 -32.85 8.65
N ILE A 177 6.61 -33.75 8.97
CA ILE A 177 7.29 -34.59 7.97
C ILE A 177 6.58 -35.93 7.77
N GLY A 178 5.91 -36.48 8.79
CA GLY A 178 5.29 -37.81 8.80
C GLY A 178 4.29 -37.99 7.66
N ARG A 179 3.42 -37.01 7.44
CA ARG A 179 2.43 -37.05 6.33
C ARG A 179 3.04 -37.16 4.93
N ASN A 180 4.35 -36.95 4.78
CA ASN A 180 5.07 -37.11 3.51
C ASN A 180 6.02 -38.30 3.51
N MET A 181 6.15 -39.01 4.63
CA MET A 181 7.05 -40.15 4.79
C MET A 181 6.31 -41.48 4.89
N SER A 182 5.46 -41.64 5.90
CA SER A 182 4.63 -42.82 6.07
C SER A 182 3.47 -42.60 7.03
N ASP A 183 2.39 -43.38 6.86
CA ASP A 183 1.21 -43.36 7.73
C ASP A 183 1.54 -43.77 9.17
N GLU A 184 2.49 -44.71 9.35
CA GLU A 184 2.93 -45.16 10.69
C GLU A 184 3.61 -44.02 11.44
N LEU A 185 4.52 -43.27 10.79
CA LEU A 185 5.19 -42.13 11.43
C LEU A 185 4.20 -41.01 11.73
N GLN A 186 3.27 -40.75 10.82
CA GLN A 186 2.21 -39.75 11.02
C GLN A 186 1.32 -40.12 12.22
N THR A 187 0.88 -41.37 12.31
CA THR A 187 0.03 -41.87 13.41
C THR A 187 0.78 -41.78 14.73
N TYR A 188 1.99 -42.33 14.79
CA TYR A 188 2.86 -42.26 15.99
C TYR A 188 3.05 -40.81 16.47
N ALA A 189 3.44 -39.90 15.57
CA ALA A 189 3.65 -38.51 15.92
C ALA A 189 2.38 -37.84 16.43
N THR A 190 1.23 -38.09 15.78
CA THR A 190 -0.06 -37.56 16.17
C THR A 190 -0.45 -38.02 17.58
N GLU A 191 -0.42 -39.31 17.85
CA GLU A 191 -0.75 -39.88 19.17
C GLU A 191 0.18 -39.34 20.24
N ARG A 192 1.48 -39.27 19.96
CA ARG A 192 2.48 -38.75 20.88
C ARG A 192 2.27 -37.28 21.23
N CYS A 193 2.00 -36.42 20.22
CA CYS A 193 1.74 -35.00 20.44
C CYS A 193 0.47 -34.76 21.25
N LEU A 194 -0.61 -35.47 20.92
CA LEU A 194 -1.88 -35.36 21.65
C LEU A 194 -1.76 -35.87 23.10
N TYR A 195 -0.92 -36.88 23.34
CA TYR A 195 -0.60 -37.34 24.70
C TYR A 195 0.17 -36.27 25.50
N ILE A 196 1.08 -35.53 24.89
CA ILE A 196 1.88 -34.50 25.55
C ILE A 196 1.03 -33.27 25.88
N ASP A 197 0.36 -32.68 24.91
CA ASP A 197 -0.59 -31.57 25.10
C ASP A 197 -1.67 -31.55 23.99
N PRO A 198 -2.87 -32.04 24.29
CA PRO A 198 -3.99 -32.01 23.34
C PRO A 198 -4.52 -30.61 23.05
N THR A 199 -4.01 -29.58 23.73
CA THR A 199 -4.44 -28.19 23.59
C THR A 199 -3.36 -27.30 22.99
N SER A 200 -2.21 -27.86 22.52
CA SER A 200 -1.18 -27.07 21.84
C SER A 200 -1.68 -26.56 20.49
N TYR A 201 -1.43 -25.28 20.24
CA TYR A 201 -1.77 -24.64 18.97
C TYR A 201 -1.10 -25.34 17.78
N TYR A 202 0.22 -25.61 17.87
CA TYR A 202 0.95 -26.19 16.76
C TYR A 202 0.62 -27.66 16.51
N VAL A 203 0.20 -28.39 17.53
CA VAL A 203 -0.34 -29.75 17.34
C VAL A 203 -1.65 -29.69 16.55
N VAL A 204 -2.56 -28.80 16.93
CA VAL A 204 -3.84 -28.64 16.21
C VAL A 204 -3.61 -28.07 14.80
N ASP A 205 -2.64 -27.19 14.59
CA ASP A 205 -2.24 -26.69 13.27
C ASP A 205 -1.78 -27.84 12.35
N GLU A 206 -0.93 -28.73 12.85
CA GLU A 206 -0.49 -29.91 12.09
C GLU A 206 -1.62 -30.92 11.84
N LEU A 207 -2.56 -31.10 12.78
CA LEU A 207 -3.78 -31.89 12.56
C LEU A 207 -4.63 -31.28 11.44
N MET A 208 -4.82 -29.96 11.45
CA MET A 208 -5.58 -29.25 10.41
C MET A 208 -4.88 -29.36 9.05
N ASN A 209 -3.57 -29.19 9.00
CA ASN A 209 -2.78 -29.38 7.78
C ASN A 209 -2.93 -30.81 7.23
N ALA A 210 -2.86 -31.85 8.08
CA ALA A 210 -3.05 -33.24 7.66
C ALA A 210 -4.47 -33.54 7.17
N ALA A 211 -5.47 -32.82 7.71
CA ALA A 211 -6.87 -32.96 7.31
C ALA A 211 -7.19 -32.30 5.95
N GLU A 212 -6.33 -31.44 5.41
CA GLU A 212 -6.58 -30.82 4.11
C GLU A 212 -6.56 -31.82 2.95
N PRO A 213 -7.49 -31.72 1.97
CA PRO A 213 -7.55 -32.62 0.82
C PRO A 213 -6.26 -32.69 -0.01
N ARG A 214 -5.48 -31.60 -0.07
CA ARG A 214 -4.18 -31.60 -0.78
C ARG A 214 -3.12 -32.54 -0.16
N TRP A 215 -3.34 -32.98 1.06
CA TRP A 215 -2.49 -33.90 1.80
C TRP A 215 -3.15 -35.28 2.04
N GLY A 216 -4.24 -35.58 1.31
CA GLY A 216 -4.95 -36.83 1.43
C GLY A 216 -6.10 -36.83 2.45
N GLY A 217 -6.35 -35.70 3.10
CA GLY A 217 -7.48 -35.50 4.00
C GLY A 217 -8.80 -35.21 3.28
N SER A 218 -9.75 -34.61 3.99
CA SER A 218 -11.08 -34.24 3.45
C SER A 218 -11.65 -33.01 4.16
N GLU A 219 -12.60 -32.32 3.52
CA GLU A 219 -13.32 -31.21 4.15
C GLU A 219 -14.02 -31.64 5.46
N ASP A 220 -14.56 -32.85 5.53
CA ASP A 220 -15.14 -33.39 6.77
C ASP A 220 -14.06 -33.68 7.83
N GLY A 221 -12.85 -34.07 7.40
CA GLY A 221 -11.67 -34.14 8.28
C GLY A 221 -11.36 -32.79 8.88
N MET A 222 -11.30 -31.73 8.06
CA MET A 222 -11.09 -30.36 8.53
C MET A 222 -12.17 -29.89 9.52
N LYS A 223 -13.44 -30.18 9.25
CA LYS A 223 -14.55 -29.86 10.18
C LYS A 223 -14.40 -30.58 11.51
N ARG A 224 -13.98 -31.85 11.52
CA ARG A 224 -13.71 -32.58 12.79
C ARG A 224 -12.58 -31.94 13.59
N VAL A 225 -11.49 -31.55 12.94
CA VAL A 225 -10.39 -30.85 13.61
C VAL A 225 -10.83 -29.46 14.12
N ALA A 226 -11.65 -28.74 13.35
CA ALA A 226 -12.22 -27.46 13.76
C ALA A 226 -13.12 -27.61 15.01
N ALA A 227 -13.97 -28.63 15.05
CA ALA A 227 -14.81 -28.93 16.23
C ALA A 227 -13.96 -29.30 17.46
N TYR A 228 -12.92 -30.13 17.26
CA TYR A 228 -11.93 -30.43 18.30
C TYR A 228 -11.23 -29.19 18.83
N ALA A 229 -10.76 -28.33 17.95
CA ALA A 229 -10.11 -27.06 18.33
C ALA A 229 -11.05 -26.15 19.13
N GLN A 230 -12.33 -26.11 18.76
CA GLN A 230 -13.33 -25.30 19.45
C GLN A 230 -13.63 -25.84 20.83
N GLU A 231 -13.71 -27.18 21.03
CA GLU A 231 -13.82 -27.81 22.34
C GLU A 231 -12.64 -27.43 23.24
N LYS A 232 -11.40 -27.46 22.71
CA LYS A 232 -10.19 -27.16 23.47
C LYS A 232 -9.93 -25.66 23.67
N ALA A 233 -10.66 -24.78 22.97
CA ALA A 233 -10.52 -23.33 23.09
C ALA A 233 -10.87 -22.79 24.49
N ALA A 234 -11.64 -23.53 25.30
CA ALA A 234 -11.87 -23.19 26.70
C ALA A 234 -10.57 -23.21 27.53
N ILE A 235 -9.62 -24.06 27.16
CA ILE A 235 -8.30 -24.19 27.83
C ILE A 235 -7.25 -23.31 27.16
N ASN A 236 -7.24 -23.30 25.82
CA ASN A 236 -6.34 -22.48 25.01
C ASN A 236 -7.13 -21.66 23.98
N PRO A 237 -7.50 -20.41 24.32
CA PRO A 237 -8.40 -19.60 23.49
C PRO A 237 -7.89 -19.33 22.06
N VAL A 238 -6.57 -19.42 21.82
CA VAL A 238 -6.02 -19.24 20.46
C VAL A 238 -6.49 -20.30 19.47
N LEU A 239 -6.90 -21.50 19.96
CA LEU A 239 -7.39 -22.60 19.12
C LEU A 239 -8.69 -22.24 18.39
N SER A 240 -9.46 -21.27 18.88
CA SER A 240 -10.65 -20.79 18.19
C SER A 240 -10.41 -20.36 16.74
N VAL A 241 -9.17 -19.96 16.38
CA VAL A 241 -8.84 -19.54 15.01
C VAL A 241 -9.02 -20.65 13.96
N PHE A 242 -9.09 -21.92 14.39
CA PHE A 242 -9.31 -23.06 13.49
C PHE A 242 -10.78 -23.33 13.18
N ALA A 243 -11.72 -22.70 13.88
CA ALA A 243 -13.16 -23.02 13.79
C ALA A 243 -13.77 -22.90 12.38
N SER A 244 -13.16 -22.15 11.48
CA SER A 244 -13.68 -21.90 10.12
C SER A 244 -12.63 -22.16 9.03
N ASN A 245 -11.66 -23.04 9.27
CA ASN A 245 -10.59 -23.31 8.29
C ASN A 245 -11.10 -23.93 6.98
N ASP A 246 -12.24 -24.63 6.99
CA ASP A 246 -12.91 -25.12 5.79
C ASP A 246 -13.35 -23.96 4.86
N ALA A 247 -13.78 -22.85 5.42
CA ALA A 247 -14.13 -21.66 4.65
C ALA A 247 -12.92 -21.10 3.89
N TYR A 248 -11.76 -20.99 4.55
CA TYR A 248 -10.52 -20.56 3.92
C TYR A 248 -10.07 -21.51 2.82
N TYR A 249 -10.12 -22.82 3.08
CA TYR A 249 -9.75 -23.84 2.12
C TYR A 249 -10.60 -23.77 0.83
N ARG A 250 -11.92 -23.60 0.99
CA ARG A 250 -12.83 -23.41 -0.15
C ARG A 250 -12.46 -22.20 -1.00
N ILE A 251 -12.30 -21.03 -0.37
CA ILE A 251 -11.97 -19.79 -1.08
C ILE A 251 -10.60 -19.86 -1.78
N SER A 252 -9.60 -20.48 -1.15
CA SER A 252 -8.26 -20.60 -1.74
C SER A 252 -8.22 -21.38 -3.06
N ARG A 253 -9.31 -22.07 -3.41
CA ARG A 253 -9.49 -22.88 -4.63
C ARG A 253 -10.50 -22.30 -5.61
N MET A 254 -11.23 -21.27 -5.24
CA MET A 254 -12.16 -20.59 -6.15
C MET A 254 -11.39 -19.58 -7.00
N ALA A 255 -11.81 -19.42 -8.26
CA ALA A 255 -11.34 -18.32 -9.08
C ALA A 255 -11.79 -16.99 -8.44
N ASP A 256 -10.91 -15.97 -8.47
CA ASP A 256 -11.09 -14.70 -7.78
C ASP A 256 -12.49 -14.08 -7.98
N GLY A 257 -13.32 -14.21 -6.94
CA GLY A 257 -14.58 -13.51 -6.82
C GLY A 257 -14.62 -12.76 -5.48
N ASP A 258 -14.55 -11.42 -5.52
CA ASP A 258 -14.61 -10.61 -4.29
C ASP A 258 -15.94 -10.78 -3.56
N ALA A 259 -17.03 -10.98 -4.30
CA ALA A 259 -18.35 -11.22 -3.72
C ALA A 259 -18.40 -12.54 -2.96
N GLU A 260 -17.88 -13.63 -3.55
CA GLU A 260 -17.78 -14.95 -2.93
C GLU A 260 -16.81 -14.94 -1.75
N SER A 261 -15.67 -14.26 -1.90
CA SER A 261 -14.71 -14.09 -0.79
C SER A 261 -15.35 -13.40 0.40
N ILE A 262 -16.10 -12.33 0.20
CA ILE A 262 -16.83 -11.64 1.26
C ILE A 262 -17.93 -12.57 1.84
N ALA A 263 -18.77 -13.17 1.00
CA ALA A 263 -19.90 -13.99 1.46
C ALA A 263 -19.47 -15.19 2.33
N VAL A 264 -18.29 -15.78 2.04
CA VAL A 264 -17.78 -16.95 2.76
C VAL A 264 -16.87 -16.58 3.93
N LEU A 265 -15.96 -15.61 3.74
CA LEU A 265 -14.92 -15.31 4.72
C LEU A 265 -15.32 -14.22 5.72
N GLU A 266 -16.24 -13.30 5.39
CA GLU A 266 -16.65 -12.28 6.36
C GLU A 266 -17.35 -12.88 7.59
N PRO A 267 -18.32 -13.82 7.46
CA PRO A 267 -18.86 -14.53 8.60
C PRO A 267 -17.79 -15.26 9.43
N ALA A 268 -16.83 -15.91 8.77
CA ALA A 268 -15.72 -16.58 9.44
C ALA A 268 -14.80 -15.58 10.18
N ALA A 269 -14.48 -14.44 9.58
CA ALA A 269 -13.68 -13.38 10.20
C ALA A 269 -14.39 -12.72 11.41
N LEU A 270 -15.72 -12.70 11.39
CA LEU A 270 -16.53 -12.22 12.52
C LEU A 270 -16.62 -13.25 13.66
N GLN A 271 -16.43 -14.53 13.39
CA GLN A 271 -16.46 -15.59 14.41
C GLN A 271 -15.11 -15.78 15.09
N VAL A 272 -13.99 -15.58 14.39
CA VAL A 272 -12.65 -15.84 14.93
C VAL A 272 -11.63 -14.80 14.49
N PRO A 273 -10.64 -14.46 15.36
CA PRO A 273 -9.61 -13.47 15.05
C PRO A 273 -8.51 -14.05 14.14
N ASN A 274 -8.88 -14.49 12.92
CA ASN A 274 -7.95 -15.07 11.95
C ASN A 274 -7.44 -14.00 10.98
N ALA A 275 -6.12 -13.74 11.01
CA ALA A 275 -5.49 -12.70 10.19
C ALA A 275 -5.64 -12.95 8.68
N ALA A 276 -5.65 -14.22 8.23
CA ALA A 276 -5.80 -14.55 6.81
C ALA A 276 -7.19 -14.16 6.28
N TYR A 277 -8.25 -14.44 7.06
CA TYR A 277 -9.62 -14.06 6.67
C TYR A 277 -9.78 -12.55 6.65
N LEU A 278 -9.33 -11.89 7.73
CA LEU A 278 -9.36 -10.43 7.84
C LEU A 278 -8.64 -9.75 6.67
N ARG A 279 -7.47 -10.28 6.28
CA ARG A 279 -6.71 -9.80 5.14
C ARG A 279 -7.47 -9.94 3.82
N MET A 280 -8.03 -11.12 3.55
CA MET A 280 -8.73 -11.40 2.28
C MET A 280 -10.01 -10.57 2.18
N VAL A 281 -10.80 -10.49 3.25
CA VAL A 281 -12.02 -9.66 3.30
C VAL A 281 -11.68 -8.19 3.12
N GLY A 282 -10.64 -7.69 3.80
CA GLY A 282 -10.18 -6.31 3.67
C GLY A 282 -9.73 -5.97 2.26
N GLY A 283 -8.99 -6.87 1.60
CA GLY A 283 -8.59 -6.74 0.20
C GLY A 283 -9.78 -6.74 -0.77
N ALA A 284 -10.77 -7.59 -0.54
CA ALA A 284 -11.98 -7.65 -1.35
C ALA A 284 -12.82 -6.36 -1.22
N TYR A 285 -12.97 -5.81 -0.02
CA TYR A 285 -13.64 -4.51 0.16
C TYR A 285 -12.88 -3.36 -0.47
N LEU A 286 -11.54 -3.38 -0.45
CA LEU A 286 -10.73 -2.38 -1.15
C LEU A 286 -11.01 -2.38 -2.66
N ARG A 287 -11.04 -3.56 -3.29
CA ARG A 287 -11.34 -3.68 -4.74
C ARG A 287 -12.78 -3.29 -5.10
N ARG A 288 -13.69 -3.32 -4.13
CA ARG A 288 -15.10 -2.88 -4.28
C ARG A 288 -15.31 -1.41 -3.87
N ASP A 289 -14.24 -0.68 -3.60
CA ASP A 289 -14.25 0.73 -3.21
C ASP A 289 -15.02 1.02 -1.90
N ASP A 290 -15.16 0.01 -1.02
CA ASP A 290 -15.68 0.21 0.35
C ASP A 290 -14.52 0.50 1.30
N ALA A 291 -14.04 1.74 1.28
CA ALA A 291 -12.86 2.16 2.01
C ALA A 291 -12.97 1.96 3.54
N TRP A 292 -14.15 2.17 4.12
CA TRP A 292 -14.33 2.04 5.57
C TRP A 292 -14.28 0.59 6.05
N LYS A 293 -14.92 -0.32 5.33
CA LYS A 293 -14.82 -1.75 5.63
C LYS A 293 -13.42 -2.28 5.36
N ALA A 294 -12.81 -1.89 4.22
CA ALA A 294 -11.42 -2.24 3.94
C ALA A 294 -10.48 -1.80 5.08
N LEU A 295 -10.61 -0.55 5.56
CA LEU A 295 -9.83 -0.04 6.69
C LEU A 295 -10.03 -0.88 7.96
N ALA A 296 -11.27 -1.23 8.29
CA ALA A 296 -11.57 -2.01 9.49
C ALA A 296 -10.90 -3.40 9.45
N TYR A 297 -11.09 -4.14 8.36
CA TYR A 297 -10.56 -5.50 8.21
C TYR A 297 -9.03 -5.53 8.06
N LEU A 298 -8.43 -4.64 7.23
CA LEU A 298 -6.98 -4.55 7.08
C LEU A 298 -6.29 -4.13 8.38
N SER A 299 -6.91 -3.25 9.16
CA SER A 299 -6.39 -2.88 10.47
C SER A 299 -6.34 -4.05 11.44
N GLN A 300 -7.36 -4.92 11.45
CA GLN A 300 -7.34 -6.14 12.26
C GLN A 300 -6.33 -7.17 11.73
N ALA A 301 -6.16 -7.30 10.42
CA ALA A 301 -5.12 -8.15 9.85
C ALA A 301 -3.73 -7.72 10.33
N LEU A 302 -3.42 -6.42 10.23
CA LEU A 302 -2.15 -5.83 10.68
C LEU A 302 -1.97 -5.77 12.21
N ARG A 303 -3.09 -5.79 12.98
CA ARG A 303 -3.05 -6.00 14.42
C ARG A 303 -2.35 -7.31 14.77
N PHE A 304 -2.73 -8.40 14.09
CA PHE A 304 -2.23 -9.74 14.37
C PHE A 304 -0.95 -10.12 13.60
N MET A 305 -0.71 -9.48 12.47
CA MET A 305 0.45 -9.72 11.60
C MET A 305 1.01 -8.40 11.08
N PRO A 306 1.78 -7.67 11.91
CA PRO A 306 2.26 -6.33 11.60
C PRO A 306 3.26 -6.27 10.45
N ASP A 307 3.94 -7.37 10.13
CA ASP A 307 4.99 -7.42 9.12
C ASP A 307 4.49 -7.88 7.74
N TYR A 308 3.20 -7.69 7.45
CA TYR A 308 2.63 -7.90 6.15
C TYR A 308 2.77 -6.64 5.28
N ALA A 309 3.73 -6.66 4.34
CA ALA A 309 4.02 -5.54 3.45
C ALA A 309 2.82 -5.17 2.57
N GLN A 310 2.18 -6.16 1.95
CA GLN A 310 1.04 -5.95 1.06
C GLN A 310 -0.14 -5.30 1.78
N GLU A 311 -0.49 -5.79 2.98
CA GLU A 311 -1.60 -5.25 3.77
C GLU A 311 -1.28 -3.87 4.33
N SER A 312 -0.02 -3.61 4.69
CA SER A 312 0.44 -2.26 5.05
C SER A 312 0.26 -1.30 3.86
N ARG A 313 0.66 -1.72 2.65
CA ARG A 313 0.44 -0.96 1.42
C ARG A 313 -1.04 -0.73 1.14
N PHE A 314 -1.88 -1.75 1.25
CA PHE A 314 -3.32 -1.63 1.02
C PHE A 314 -3.98 -0.70 2.03
N ARG A 315 -3.66 -0.82 3.33
CA ARG A 315 -4.20 0.08 4.36
C ARG A 315 -3.72 1.51 4.16
N ALA A 316 -2.46 1.72 3.78
CA ALA A 316 -1.95 3.05 3.44
C ALA A 316 -2.70 3.68 2.27
N ALA A 317 -3.01 2.91 1.21
CA ALA A 317 -3.80 3.38 0.08
C ALA A 317 -5.22 3.79 0.49
N VAL A 318 -5.88 2.96 1.32
CA VAL A 318 -7.21 3.27 1.87
C VAL A 318 -7.17 4.54 2.73
N LEU A 319 -6.21 4.66 3.63
CA LEU A 319 -6.07 5.82 4.50
C LEU A 319 -5.81 7.11 3.71
N ARG A 320 -4.97 7.03 2.66
CA ARG A 320 -4.74 8.15 1.75
C ARG A 320 -6.02 8.55 1.02
N HIS A 321 -6.80 7.59 0.50
CA HIS A 321 -8.09 7.83 -0.14
C HIS A 321 -9.10 8.52 0.80
N LEU A 322 -9.07 8.17 2.09
CA LEU A 322 -9.89 8.80 3.13
C LEU A 322 -9.35 10.16 3.61
N GLY A 323 -8.28 10.69 3.01
CA GLY A 323 -7.67 11.97 3.40
C GLY A 323 -6.78 11.90 4.64
N GLU A 324 -6.47 10.70 5.13
CA GLU A 324 -5.66 10.45 6.34
C GLU A 324 -4.18 10.19 6.02
N SER A 325 -3.58 10.98 5.10
CA SER A 325 -2.22 10.78 4.60
C SER A 325 -1.16 10.75 5.71
N LYS A 326 -1.34 11.53 6.78
CA LYS A 326 -0.44 11.49 7.96
C LYS A 326 -0.45 10.13 8.67
N TRP A 327 -1.62 9.48 8.74
CA TRP A 327 -1.72 8.14 9.32
C TRP A 327 -1.22 7.07 8.34
N ALA A 328 -1.51 7.24 7.04
CA ALA A 328 -1.06 6.36 5.97
C ALA A 328 0.46 6.21 5.88
N ARG A 329 1.21 7.28 6.21
CA ARG A 329 2.68 7.34 6.08
C ARG A 329 3.40 6.18 6.76
N ALA A 330 3.04 5.88 8.00
CA ALA A 330 3.70 4.81 8.78
C ALA A 330 3.55 3.43 8.13
N ASP A 331 2.39 3.17 7.53
CA ASP A 331 2.13 1.91 6.82
C ASP A 331 2.86 1.86 5.47
N ALA A 332 2.88 2.97 4.72
CA ALA A 332 3.61 3.07 3.46
C ALA A 332 5.12 2.90 3.66
N GLU A 333 5.69 3.54 4.69
CA GLU A 333 7.10 3.38 5.08
C GLU A 333 7.42 1.94 5.50
N ARG A 334 6.49 1.28 6.23
CA ARG A 334 6.63 -0.13 6.60
C ARG A 334 6.63 -1.03 5.36
N ALA A 335 5.68 -0.84 4.45
CA ALA A 335 5.60 -1.61 3.21
C ALA A 335 6.88 -1.45 2.36
N ALA A 336 7.35 -0.22 2.16
CA ALA A 336 8.57 0.08 1.42
C ALA A 336 9.85 -0.47 2.08
N ARG A 337 9.87 -0.58 3.42
CA ARG A 337 10.98 -1.17 4.15
C ARG A 337 10.98 -2.70 4.07
N LEU A 338 9.81 -3.34 4.15
CA LEU A 338 9.67 -4.80 4.07
C LEU A 338 9.93 -5.32 2.66
N GLU A 339 9.53 -4.57 1.64
CA GLU A 339 9.69 -4.90 0.22
C GLU A 339 10.33 -3.72 -0.54
N PRO A 340 11.64 -3.45 -0.36
CA PRO A 340 12.28 -2.26 -0.94
C PRO A 340 12.30 -2.23 -2.47
N ALA A 341 12.25 -3.39 -3.12
CA ALA A 341 12.19 -3.54 -4.57
C ALA A 341 10.76 -3.48 -5.15
N ASN A 342 9.72 -3.44 -4.31
CA ASN A 342 8.34 -3.35 -4.76
C ASN A 342 8.02 -1.92 -5.20
N GLY A 343 7.87 -1.70 -6.50
CA GLY A 343 7.61 -0.39 -7.08
C GLY A 343 6.28 0.22 -6.61
N HIS A 344 5.23 -0.58 -6.42
CA HIS A 344 3.96 -0.09 -5.89
C HIS A 344 4.08 0.47 -4.46
N ALA A 345 4.90 -0.16 -3.61
CA ALA A 345 5.14 0.34 -2.26
C ALA A 345 5.91 1.67 -2.29
N GLN A 346 6.94 1.77 -3.15
CA GLN A 346 7.73 2.98 -3.32
C GLN A 346 6.88 4.11 -3.94
N GLN A 347 6.06 3.82 -4.95
CA GLN A 347 5.19 4.81 -5.60
C GLN A 347 4.14 5.36 -4.61
N LEU A 348 3.48 4.49 -3.84
CA LEU A 348 2.50 4.92 -2.83
C LEU A 348 3.16 5.81 -1.76
N LEU A 349 4.35 5.41 -1.27
CA LEU A 349 5.11 6.23 -0.32
C LEU A 349 5.49 7.58 -0.94
N GLY A 350 5.95 7.59 -2.19
CA GLY A 350 6.23 8.82 -2.94
C GLY A 350 5.02 9.75 -3.01
N ASN A 351 3.83 9.22 -3.32
CA ASN A 351 2.61 10.01 -3.37
C ASN A 351 2.23 10.61 -2.00
N ILE A 352 2.36 9.84 -0.92
CA ILE A 352 2.08 10.32 0.44
C ILE A 352 3.11 11.39 0.87
N VAL A 353 4.39 11.18 0.57
CA VAL A 353 5.46 12.15 0.85
C VAL A 353 5.25 13.43 0.04
N ARG A 354 4.85 13.33 -1.24
CA ARG A 354 4.52 14.51 -2.07
C ARG A 354 3.42 15.36 -1.45
N GLU A 355 2.38 14.72 -0.90
CA GLU A 355 1.25 15.40 -0.25
C GLU A 355 1.63 16.05 1.08
N LEU A 356 2.54 15.46 1.85
CA LEU A 356 2.88 15.91 3.20
C LEU A 356 4.10 16.80 3.27
N ASP A 357 5.14 16.48 2.50
CA ASP A 357 6.47 17.09 2.58
C ASP A 357 6.84 17.86 1.30
N GLY A 358 6.02 17.75 0.26
CA GLY A 358 6.22 18.43 -1.01
C GLY A 358 6.85 17.57 -2.11
N PRO A 359 6.86 18.09 -3.35
CA PRO A 359 7.25 17.32 -4.53
C PRO A 359 8.72 16.91 -4.55
N GLU A 360 9.64 17.72 -4.05
CA GLU A 360 11.08 17.39 -4.03
C GLU A 360 11.39 16.19 -3.13
N ALA A 361 10.73 16.11 -1.96
CA ALA A 361 10.92 14.99 -1.03
C ALA A 361 10.45 13.65 -1.61
N ALA A 362 9.53 13.65 -2.56
CA ALA A 362 8.98 12.46 -3.20
C ALA A 362 9.88 11.87 -4.31
N LEU A 363 10.75 12.67 -4.92
CA LEU A 363 11.57 12.25 -6.07
C LEU A 363 12.36 10.95 -5.85
N PRO A 364 13.04 10.73 -4.71
CA PRO A 364 13.79 9.50 -4.47
C PRO A 364 12.92 8.24 -4.47
N HIS A 365 11.66 8.35 -4.04
CA HIS A 365 10.72 7.24 -3.99
C HIS A 365 10.21 6.87 -5.38
N PHE A 366 9.82 7.87 -6.19
CA PHE A 366 9.42 7.63 -7.58
C PHE A 366 10.57 7.06 -8.40
N LYS A 367 11.80 7.54 -8.20
CA LYS A 367 12.98 7.00 -8.87
C LYS A 367 13.16 5.51 -8.57
N ARG A 368 13.02 5.07 -7.31
CA ARG A 368 13.07 3.65 -6.96
C ARG A 368 11.90 2.86 -7.56
N ALA A 369 10.71 3.46 -7.61
CA ALA A 369 9.54 2.81 -8.21
C ALA A 369 9.71 2.57 -9.72
N MET A 370 10.53 3.36 -10.41
CA MET A 370 10.86 3.18 -11.83
C MET A 370 11.75 1.94 -12.10
N ASP A 371 12.41 1.39 -11.08
CA ASP A 371 13.22 0.17 -11.22
C ASP A 371 12.34 -1.07 -11.42
N ASP A 372 11.10 -1.05 -10.93
CA ASP A 372 10.12 -2.11 -11.08
C ASP A 372 9.34 -1.96 -12.40
N ALA A 373 9.35 -3.00 -13.23
CA ALA A 373 8.73 -2.98 -14.56
C ALA A 373 7.22 -2.70 -14.53
N ASP A 374 6.52 -3.18 -13.50
CA ASP A 374 5.06 -3.06 -13.38
C ASP A 374 4.62 -1.64 -13.02
N THR A 375 5.48 -0.85 -12.40
CA THR A 375 5.18 0.52 -11.98
C THR A 375 5.93 1.59 -12.76
N ARG A 376 6.91 1.21 -13.57
CA ARG A 376 7.85 2.13 -14.23
C ARG A 376 7.17 3.29 -14.95
N GLU A 377 6.18 3.03 -15.80
CA GLU A 377 5.50 4.07 -16.57
C GLU A 377 4.80 5.09 -15.64
N TYR A 378 4.07 4.61 -14.65
CA TYR A 378 3.34 5.47 -13.70
C TYR A 378 4.29 6.25 -12.79
N ALA A 379 5.32 5.59 -12.29
CA ALA A 379 6.33 6.21 -11.44
C ALA A 379 7.13 7.27 -12.21
N PHE A 380 7.39 7.06 -13.50
CA PHE A 380 8.05 8.03 -14.35
C PHE A 380 7.17 9.27 -14.54
N ASN A 381 5.86 9.09 -14.79
CA ASN A 381 4.91 10.22 -14.80
C ASN A 381 4.93 11.01 -13.48
N ASP A 382 4.87 10.31 -12.34
CA ASP A 382 4.88 10.92 -11.02
C ASP A 382 6.20 11.67 -10.75
N TYR A 383 7.32 11.13 -11.21
CA TYR A 383 8.64 11.75 -11.09
C TYR A 383 8.73 13.05 -11.91
N CYS A 384 8.39 13.01 -13.21
CA CYS A 384 8.39 14.20 -14.06
C CYS A 384 7.38 15.25 -13.57
N GLY A 385 6.18 14.82 -13.14
CA GLY A 385 5.17 15.69 -12.54
C GLY A 385 5.67 16.37 -11.25
N SER A 386 6.42 15.64 -10.42
CA SER A 386 7.02 16.21 -9.21
C SER A 386 8.12 17.25 -9.52
N LEU A 387 8.89 17.07 -10.58
CA LEU A 387 9.85 18.07 -11.05
C LEU A 387 9.15 19.36 -11.52
N LEU A 388 8.00 19.21 -12.22
CA LEU A 388 7.16 20.35 -12.63
C LEU A 388 6.61 21.12 -11.42
N ASP A 389 6.06 20.38 -10.43
CA ASP A 389 5.49 20.96 -9.21
C ASP A 389 6.58 21.67 -8.36
N ALA A 390 7.81 21.13 -8.37
CA ALA A 390 8.99 21.71 -7.74
C ALA A 390 9.59 22.90 -8.51
N LYS A 391 9.02 23.29 -9.67
CA LYS A 391 9.52 24.36 -10.55
C LYS A 391 10.92 24.10 -11.15
N ARG A 392 11.36 22.86 -11.21
CA ARG A 392 12.63 22.43 -11.84
C ARG A 392 12.40 22.20 -13.33
N LEU A 393 12.10 23.29 -14.07
CA LEU A 393 11.53 23.21 -15.42
C LEU A 393 12.49 22.58 -16.45
N ASP A 394 13.80 22.85 -16.39
CA ASP A 394 14.78 22.25 -17.31
C ASP A 394 14.86 20.72 -17.13
N GLU A 395 14.91 20.29 -15.87
CA GLU A 395 14.94 18.85 -15.55
C GLU A 395 13.60 18.16 -15.87
N ALA A 396 12.48 18.85 -15.63
CA ALA A 396 11.16 18.37 -16.02
C ALA A 396 11.06 18.23 -17.55
N GLY A 397 11.62 19.16 -18.31
CA GLY A 397 11.65 19.10 -19.77
C GLY A 397 12.39 17.86 -20.28
N THR A 398 13.60 17.62 -19.80
CA THR A 398 14.39 16.43 -20.12
C THR A 398 13.66 15.14 -19.70
N CYS A 399 13.09 15.14 -18.48
CA CYS A 399 12.33 14.01 -17.96
C CYS A 399 11.14 13.64 -18.85
N VAL A 400 10.38 14.64 -19.29
CA VAL A 400 9.18 14.44 -20.14
C VAL A 400 9.59 13.98 -21.55
N ASP A 401 10.70 14.45 -22.08
CA ASP A 401 11.23 13.98 -23.37
C ASP A 401 11.63 12.51 -23.31
N ASP A 402 12.32 12.08 -22.24
CA ASP A 402 12.67 10.69 -21.99
C ASP A 402 11.43 9.81 -21.78
N LEU A 403 10.43 10.33 -21.04
CA LEU A 403 9.16 9.65 -20.82
C LEU A 403 8.39 9.44 -22.12
N LEU A 404 8.34 10.46 -23.00
CA LEU A 404 7.69 10.36 -24.32
C LEU A 404 8.44 9.43 -25.27
N ALA A 405 9.78 9.40 -25.20
CA ALA A 405 10.59 8.45 -25.96
C ALA A 405 10.30 7.00 -25.56
N ALA A 406 10.13 6.74 -24.26
CA ALA A 406 9.83 5.41 -23.73
C ALA A 406 8.34 5.02 -23.91
N TYR A 407 7.43 5.96 -23.74
CA TYR A 407 5.97 5.74 -23.72
C TYR A 407 5.21 6.77 -24.57
N PRO A 408 5.35 6.75 -25.91
CA PRO A 408 4.77 7.77 -26.80
C PRO A 408 3.22 7.78 -26.83
N ALA A 409 2.60 6.70 -26.36
CA ALA A 409 1.13 6.57 -26.23
C ALA A 409 0.59 6.98 -24.84
N ASN A 410 1.41 7.57 -23.99
CA ASN A 410 1.00 7.99 -22.65
C ASN A 410 0.38 9.42 -22.71
N PRO A 411 -0.92 9.60 -22.44
CA PRO A 411 -1.55 10.92 -22.48
C PRO A 411 -1.04 11.87 -21.39
N GLU A 412 -0.67 11.34 -20.21
CA GLU A 412 -0.13 12.15 -19.12
C GLU A 412 1.20 12.79 -19.50
N ALA A 413 2.07 12.06 -20.22
CA ALA A 413 3.33 12.60 -20.71
C ALA A 413 3.11 13.77 -21.70
N TRP A 414 2.12 13.66 -22.60
CA TRP A 414 1.75 14.75 -23.51
C TRP A 414 1.15 15.94 -22.76
N ARG A 415 0.36 15.70 -21.70
CA ARG A 415 -0.13 16.77 -20.81
C ARG A 415 1.03 17.49 -20.11
N GLN A 416 1.98 16.74 -19.57
CA GLN A 416 3.17 17.31 -18.92
C GLN A 416 4.04 18.06 -19.93
N ARG A 417 4.16 17.57 -21.18
CA ARG A 417 4.83 18.31 -22.28
C ARG A 417 4.24 19.70 -22.47
N LEU A 418 2.89 19.81 -22.50
CA LEU A 418 2.22 21.11 -22.59
C LEU A 418 2.56 22.03 -21.40
N MET A 419 2.70 21.46 -20.21
CA MET A 419 3.08 22.25 -19.02
C MET A 419 4.54 22.74 -19.06
N VAL A 420 5.44 21.95 -19.68
CA VAL A 420 6.86 22.32 -19.87
C VAL A 420 7.01 23.41 -20.92
N ILE A 421 6.49 23.18 -22.14
CA ILE A 421 6.73 24.09 -23.27
C ILE A 421 5.78 25.31 -23.27
N GLY A 422 4.66 25.21 -22.56
CA GLY A 422 3.60 26.20 -22.63
C GLY A 422 2.66 26.03 -23.83
N PHE A 423 1.47 26.59 -23.71
CA PHE A 423 0.40 26.39 -24.70
C PHE A 423 0.60 27.19 -25.99
N ASP A 424 1.45 28.21 -26.01
CA ASP A 424 1.71 29.07 -27.16
C ASP A 424 3.00 28.72 -27.91
N ALA A 425 3.83 27.82 -27.36
CA ALA A 425 5.12 27.48 -27.93
C ALA A 425 5.02 26.63 -29.23
N PRO A 426 6.09 26.61 -30.04
CA PRO A 426 6.20 25.63 -31.13
C PRO A 426 6.04 24.21 -30.59
N GLY A 427 5.26 23.36 -31.31
CA GLY A 427 4.95 21.99 -30.89
C GLY A 427 3.77 21.84 -29.94
N SER A 428 3.24 22.94 -29.36
CA SER A 428 2.10 22.85 -28.44
C SER A 428 0.82 22.33 -29.11
N MET A 429 0.59 22.63 -30.40
CA MET A 429 -0.55 22.09 -31.15
C MET A 429 -0.49 20.57 -31.26
N GLU A 430 0.67 20.04 -31.64
CA GLU A 430 0.87 18.59 -31.69
C GLU A 430 0.64 17.96 -30.32
N ALA A 431 1.21 18.54 -29.27
CA ALA A 431 1.04 18.01 -27.90
C ALA A 431 -0.43 18.03 -27.46
N MET A 432 -1.22 19.08 -27.79
CA MET A 432 -2.65 19.15 -27.54
C MET A 432 -3.42 18.06 -28.31
N GLU A 433 -3.11 17.87 -29.59
CA GLU A 433 -3.75 16.85 -30.43
C GLU A 433 -3.44 15.44 -29.92
N ARG A 434 -2.17 15.14 -29.60
CA ARG A 434 -1.76 13.86 -29.05
C ARG A 434 -2.39 13.57 -27.70
N PHE A 435 -2.39 14.56 -26.79
CA PHE A 435 -3.06 14.41 -25.51
C PHE A 435 -4.54 14.05 -25.68
N LEU A 436 -5.28 14.80 -26.51
CA LEU A 436 -6.70 14.56 -26.72
C LEU A 436 -7.01 13.24 -27.44
N ALA A 437 -6.15 12.83 -28.39
CA ALA A 437 -6.31 11.57 -29.12
C ALA A 437 -6.09 10.34 -28.25
N LEU A 438 -5.16 10.42 -27.27
CA LEU A 438 -4.77 9.31 -26.40
C LEU A 438 -5.57 9.27 -25.10
N ASN A 439 -6.22 10.38 -24.73
CA ASN A 439 -6.94 10.50 -23.46
C ASN A 439 -8.28 9.76 -23.48
N ASP A 440 -8.31 8.58 -22.88
CA ASP A 440 -9.56 7.83 -22.62
C ASP A 440 -10.18 8.29 -21.30
N PRO A 441 -11.40 8.92 -21.33
CA PRO A 441 -12.05 9.40 -20.12
C PRO A 441 -12.40 8.30 -19.10
N LYS A 442 -12.52 7.04 -19.53
CA LYS A 442 -12.78 5.91 -18.63
C LYS A 442 -11.51 5.51 -17.87
N ARG A 443 -10.36 5.57 -18.53
CA ARG A 443 -9.07 5.26 -17.94
C ARG A 443 -8.49 6.44 -17.12
N TRP A 444 -8.76 7.69 -17.59
CA TRP A 444 -8.20 8.92 -17.03
C TRP A 444 -9.31 9.93 -16.67
N PRO A 445 -10.24 9.57 -15.76
CA PRO A 445 -11.40 10.44 -15.45
C PRO A 445 -10.99 11.80 -14.88
N TYR A 446 -9.85 11.89 -14.19
CA TYR A 446 -9.31 13.13 -13.64
C TYR A 446 -8.74 14.08 -14.69
N HIS A 447 -8.61 13.65 -15.96
CA HIS A 447 -8.25 14.53 -17.05
C HIS A 447 -9.44 15.30 -17.65
N ALA A 448 -10.67 15.06 -17.21
CA ALA A 448 -11.87 15.61 -17.85
C ALA A 448 -11.81 17.13 -18.02
N ASP A 449 -11.48 17.87 -16.97
CA ASP A 449 -11.41 19.32 -16.99
C ASP A 449 -10.28 19.83 -17.88
N ILE A 450 -9.08 19.27 -17.76
CA ILE A 450 -7.94 19.68 -18.58
C ILE A 450 -8.15 19.32 -20.04
N ALA A 451 -8.74 18.16 -20.35
CA ALA A 451 -9.07 17.78 -21.72
C ALA A 451 -10.09 18.72 -22.35
N ASN A 452 -11.10 19.15 -21.59
CA ASN A 452 -12.05 20.16 -22.06
C ASN A 452 -11.37 21.51 -22.34
N ARG A 453 -10.50 21.96 -21.44
CA ARG A 453 -9.72 23.19 -21.60
C ARG A 453 -8.80 23.11 -22.84
N VAL A 454 -8.04 22.02 -22.99
CA VAL A 454 -7.16 21.79 -24.13
C VAL A 454 -7.95 21.76 -25.45
N ARG A 455 -9.14 21.15 -25.48
CA ARG A 455 -10.01 21.11 -26.67
C ARG A 455 -10.41 22.52 -27.11
N LYS A 456 -10.82 23.36 -26.16
CA LYS A 456 -11.20 24.77 -26.45
C LYS A 456 -10.01 25.57 -26.96
N MET A 457 -8.85 25.42 -26.36
CA MET A 457 -7.62 26.10 -26.80
C MET A 457 -7.17 25.65 -28.20
N LEU A 458 -7.24 24.35 -28.48
CA LEU A 458 -6.91 23.81 -29.80
C LEU A 458 -7.90 24.32 -30.87
N ALA A 459 -9.22 24.34 -30.58
CA ALA A 459 -10.22 24.87 -31.47
C ALA A 459 -10.03 26.37 -31.74
N ALA A 460 -9.68 27.15 -30.73
CA ALA A 460 -9.38 28.58 -30.90
C ALA A 460 -8.17 28.79 -31.82
N ARG A 461 -7.10 28.00 -31.67
CA ARG A 461 -5.90 28.08 -32.52
C ARG A 461 -6.15 27.62 -33.96
N LYS A 462 -7.07 26.68 -34.18
CA LYS A 462 -7.50 26.23 -35.50
C LYS A 462 -8.54 27.16 -36.16
N GLY A 463 -9.00 28.19 -35.46
CA GLY A 463 -10.06 29.08 -35.96
C GLY A 463 -11.42 28.42 -36.05
N THR A 464 -11.65 27.32 -35.34
CA THR A 464 -12.91 26.54 -35.36
C THR A 464 -13.74 26.67 -34.08
N ALA A 465 -13.26 27.50 -33.12
CA ALA A 465 -13.93 27.67 -31.82
C ALA A 465 -15.26 28.45 -31.98
N SER A 466 -16.28 28.05 -31.22
CA SER A 466 -17.46 28.86 -31.00
C SER A 466 -17.08 30.17 -30.27
N PRO A 467 -17.91 31.24 -30.34
CA PRO A 467 -17.64 32.47 -29.59
C PRO A 467 -17.48 32.24 -28.08
N ALA A 468 -18.22 31.29 -27.51
CA ALA A 468 -18.10 30.93 -26.10
C ALA A 468 -16.76 30.19 -25.80
N ASP A 469 -16.37 29.23 -26.64
CA ASP A 469 -15.10 28.51 -26.49
C ASP A 469 -13.89 29.43 -26.72
N LEU A 470 -14.04 30.42 -27.66
CA LEU A 470 -13.01 31.42 -27.89
C LEU A 470 -12.83 32.32 -26.65
N PHE A 471 -13.90 32.71 -25.99
CA PHE A 471 -13.86 33.45 -24.74
C PHE A 471 -13.14 32.66 -23.66
N ASP A 472 -13.55 31.40 -23.45
CA ASP A 472 -12.94 30.49 -22.46
C ASP A 472 -11.45 30.24 -22.76
N ALA A 473 -11.07 30.03 -24.01
CA ALA A 473 -9.70 29.86 -24.43
C ALA A 473 -8.84 31.11 -24.12
N ARG A 474 -9.36 32.31 -24.34
CA ARG A 474 -8.70 33.56 -24.00
C ARG A 474 -8.54 33.75 -22.50
N VAL A 475 -9.58 33.42 -21.71
CA VAL A 475 -9.51 33.42 -20.24
C VAL A 475 -8.41 32.49 -19.76
N MET A 476 -8.41 31.24 -20.24
CA MET A 476 -7.38 30.24 -19.87
C MET A 476 -5.97 30.70 -20.22
N ARG A 477 -5.77 31.29 -21.41
CA ARG A 477 -4.47 31.80 -21.81
C ARG A 477 -3.99 32.92 -20.87
N ALA A 478 -4.88 33.83 -20.51
CA ALA A 478 -4.58 34.90 -19.58
C ALA A 478 -4.21 34.37 -18.19
N GLU A 479 -4.99 33.40 -17.64
CA GLU A 479 -4.71 32.74 -16.36
C GLU A 479 -3.34 32.00 -16.35
N LEU A 480 -2.96 31.38 -17.44
CA LEU A 480 -1.68 30.71 -17.56
C LEU A 480 -0.50 31.70 -17.57
N LEU A 481 -0.63 32.79 -18.33
CA LEU A 481 0.38 33.85 -18.38
C LEU A 481 0.51 34.58 -17.04
N GLU A 482 -0.57 34.76 -16.31
CA GLU A 482 -0.57 35.35 -14.96
C GLU A 482 0.32 34.57 -13.97
N ARG A 483 0.46 33.26 -14.18
CA ARG A 483 1.28 32.38 -13.32
C ARG A 483 2.77 32.36 -13.69
N THR A 484 3.17 32.96 -14.81
CA THR A 484 4.58 33.08 -15.20
C THR A 484 5.30 34.13 -14.32
N PRO A 485 6.62 34.06 -14.12
CA PRO A 485 7.36 35.08 -13.40
C PRO A 485 7.13 36.49 -13.92
N ALA A 486 7.11 36.67 -15.24
CA ALA A 486 6.81 37.95 -15.89
C ALA A 486 5.36 38.41 -15.65
N GLY A 487 4.41 37.46 -15.69
CA GLY A 487 3.00 37.70 -15.39
C GLY A 487 2.78 38.12 -13.94
N ILE A 488 3.33 37.38 -12.98
CA ILE A 488 3.26 37.73 -11.55
C ILE A 488 3.76 39.16 -11.32
N ALA A 489 4.95 39.48 -11.84
CA ALA A 489 5.53 40.81 -11.71
C ALA A 489 4.66 41.89 -12.36
N TYR A 490 4.00 41.58 -13.47
CA TYR A 490 3.07 42.51 -14.13
C TYR A 490 1.80 42.72 -13.33
N PHE A 491 1.17 41.66 -12.82
CA PHE A 491 -0.05 41.74 -12.01
C PHE A 491 0.18 42.45 -10.68
N GLU A 492 1.33 42.31 -10.05
CA GLU A 492 1.68 43.12 -8.85
C GLU A 492 1.70 44.63 -9.14
N ARG A 493 2.18 45.06 -10.32
CA ARG A 493 2.13 46.45 -10.76
C ARG A 493 0.69 46.92 -11.03
N LEU A 494 -0.15 46.03 -11.55
CA LEU A 494 -1.57 46.33 -11.84
C LEU A 494 -2.40 46.50 -10.57
N LYS A 495 -2.13 45.71 -9.52
CA LYS A 495 -2.92 45.73 -8.26
C LYS A 495 -3.05 47.12 -7.68
N SER A 496 -2.02 47.93 -7.75
CA SER A 496 -2.05 49.32 -7.22
C SER A 496 -2.90 50.29 -8.03
N GLN A 497 -3.13 49.99 -9.32
CA GLN A 497 -3.84 50.87 -10.26
C GLN A 497 -5.27 50.42 -10.54
N THR A 498 -5.54 49.13 -10.44
CA THR A 498 -6.84 48.52 -10.78
C THR A 498 -8.02 49.14 -10.02
N PRO A 499 -7.93 49.43 -8.71
CA PRO A 499 -9.03 50.08 -7.97
C PRO A 499 -9.45 51.42 -8.59
N ASN A 500 -8.50 52.23 -9.02
CA ASN A 500 -8.78 53.57 -9.59
C ASN A 500 -9.53 53.48 -10.92
N PHE A 501 -9.08 52.60 -11.82
CA PHE A 501 -9.80 52.37 -13.12
C PHE A 501 -11.19 51.79 -12.89
N MET A 502 -11.32 50.85 -11.99
CA MET A 502 -12.55 50.19 -11.68
C MET A 502 -13.58 51.17 -11.05
N ASN A 503 -13.20 51.96 -10.07
CA ASN A 503 -14.08 52.93 -9.43
C ASN A 503 -14.59 53.96 -10.44
N ALA A 504 -13.72 54.49 -11.30
CA ALA A 504 -14.10 55.45 -12.34
C ALA A 504 -15.09 54.81 -13.34
N THR A 505 -14.78 53.55 -13.78
CA THR A 505 -15.64 52.80 -14.68
C THR A 505 -16.99 52.48 -14.06
N MET A 506 -17.03 52.06 -12.82
CA MET A 506 -18.25 51.75 -12.09
C MET A 506 -19.13 52.96 -11.92
N GLY A 507 -18.57 54.14 -11.58
CA GLY A 507 -19.30 55.37 -11.52
C GLY A 507 -19.95 55.75 -12.83
N THR A 508 -19.22 55.65 -13.95
CA THR A 508 -19.72 55.92 -15.28
C THR A 508 -20.84 54.96 -15.73
N CYS A 509 -20.72 53.66 -15.37
CA CYS A 509 -21.64 52.62 -15.78
C CYS A 509 -22.80 52.36 -14.80
N GLN A 510 -22.89 53.11 -13.72
CA GLN A 510 -23.89 52.90 -12.68
C GLN A 510 -25.32 52.97 -13.17
N SER A 511 -25.61 53.90 -14.09
CA SER A 511 -26.95 54.03 -14.70
C SER A 511 -27.41 52.85 -15.55
N ALA A 512 -26.47 52.04 -16.02
CA ALA A 512 -26.76 50.83 -16.78
C ALA A 512 -27.00 49.59 -15.88
N MET A 513 -26.73 49.69 -14.58
CA MET A 513 -26.98 48.63 -13.60
C MET A 513 -28.47 48.66 -13.21
N LYS A 514 -29.24 47.67 -13.64
CA LYS A 514 -30.66 47.51 -13.30
C LYS A 514 -30.85 46.39 -12.28
N PRO A 515 -31.89 46.43 -11.43
CA PRO A 515 -32.25 45.31 -10.58
C PRO A 515 -32.37 43.98 -11.35
N GLY A 516 -31.84 42.90 -10.80
CA GLY A 516 -31.83 41.57 -11.41
C GLY A 516 -30.68 41.27 -12.39
N ILE A 517 -29.78 42.24 -12.65
CA ILE A 517 -28.57 41.97 -13.44
C ILE A 517 -27.56 41.21 -12.57
N PRO A 518 -26.93 40.13 -13.09
CA PRO A 518 -25.88 39.43 -12.38
C PRO A 518 -24.76 40.39 -11.94
N THR A 519 -24.41 40.35 -10.67
CA THR A 519 -23.33 41.18 -10.05
C THR A 519 -21.95 40.60 -10.25
N LYS A 520 -21.85 39.36 -10.74
CA LYS A 520 -20.60 38.67 -11.07
C LYS A 520 -20.39 38.64 -12.58
N PHE A 521 -19.19 39.04 -13.01
CA PHE A 521 -18.81 38.94 -14.41
C PHE A 521 -17.30 38.65 -14.55
N THR A 522 -16.93 38.14 -15.73
CA THR A 522 -15.54 37.96 -16.16
C THR A 522 -15.33 38.77 -17.44
N ALA A 523 -14.26 39.55 -17.46
CA ALA A 523 -13.80 40.28 -18.65
C ALA A 523 -12.43 39.74 -19.09
N VAL A 524 -12.29 39.43 -20.39
CA VAL A 524 -11.01 39.13 -21.00
C VAL A 524 -10.64 40.22 -21.99
N MET A 525 -9.38 40.65 -22.01
CA MET A 525 -8.90 41.77 -22.78
C MET A 525 -7.42 41.61 -23.15
N ASP A 526 -6.94 42.43 -24.10
CA ASP A 526 -5.53 42.45 -24.49
C ASP A 526 -4.93 43.83 -24.14
N ALA A 527 -3.79 43.85 -23.44
CA ALA A 527 -3.03 45.05 -23.15
C ALA A 527 -1.94 45.22 -24.22
N GLN A 528 -1.99 46.31 -24.99
CA GLN A 528 -0.97 46.64 -25.96
C GLN A 528 0.33 47.16 -25.30
N ALA A 529 1.45 47.17 -26.04
CA ALA A 529 2.73 47.62 -25.52
C ALA A 529 2.71 49.07 -24.98
N ASN A 530 1.84 49.92 -25.52
CA ASN A 530 1.63 51.28 -25.03
C ASN A 530 0.65 51.38 -23.85
N GLY A 531 0.19 50.26 -23.30
CA GLY A 531 -0.74 50.18 -22.19
C GLY A 531 -2.21 50.37 -22.56
N ARG A 532 -2.56 50.54 -23.85
CA ARG A 532 -3.95 50.61 -24.29
C ARG A 532 -4.61 49.24 -24.18
N VAL A 533 -5.85 49.20 -23.74
CA VAL A 533 -6.69 48.01 -23.66
C VAL A 533 -7.53 47.86 -24.91
N VAL A 534 -7.53 46.66 -25.52
CA VAL A 534 -8.27 46.32 -26.72
C VAL A 534 -8.96 44.95 -26.57
N ASN A 535 -9.83 44.59 -27.51
CA ASN A 535 -10.47 43.28 -27.58
C ASN A 535 -11.19 42.84 -26.30
N VAL A 536 -11.83 43.78 -25.60
CA VAL A 536 -12.56 43.50 -24.36
C VAL A 536 -13.82 42.72 -24.66
N VAL A 537 -13.91 41.51 -24.12
CA VAL A 537 -15.09 40.67 -24.14
C VAL A 537 -15.53 40.35 -22.72
N VAL A 538 -16.82 40.41 -22.43
CA VAL A 538 -17.38 40.21 -21.09
C VAL A 538 -18.43 39.12 -21.07
N GLN A 539 -18.53 38.39 -19.97
CA GLN A 539 -19.60 37.42 -19.72
C GLN A 539 -20.08 37.51 -18.28
N PRO A 540 -21.40 37.50 -18.00
CA PRO A 540 -22.49 37.55 -18.99
C PRO A 540 -22.59 38.91 -19.70
N VAL A 541 -23.08 38.91 -20.93
CA VAL A 541 -23.30 40.16 -21.70
C VAL A 541 -24.62 40.77 -21.29
N ASN A 542 -24.56 42.02 -20.82
CA ASN A 542 -25.74 42.85 -20.53
C ASN A 542 -25.38 44.35 -20.66
N ALA A 543 -26.34 45.26 -20.49
CA ALA A 543 -26.10 46.68 -20.64
C ALA A 543 -24.98 47.22 -19.76
N TRP A 544 -24.90 46.75 -18.53
CA TRP A 544 -23.88 47.16 -17.56
C TRP A 544 -22.50 46.65 -17.94
N THR A 545 -22.33 45.33 -18.17
CA THR A 545 -21.05 44.75 -18.57
C THR A 545 -20.57 45.24 -19.92
N SER A 546 -21.48 45.55 -20.86
CA SER A 546 -21.15 46.18 -22.14
C SER A 546 -20.64 47.62 -21.96
N CYS A 547 -21.21 48.37 -21.00
CA CYS A 547 -20.67 49.69 -20.63
C CYS A 547 -19.26 49.57 -20.10
N ILE A 548 -18.99 48.61 -19.18
CA ILE A 548 -17.66 48.37 -18.63
C ILE A 548 -16.67 48.04 -19.73
N ALA A 549 -17.03 47.14 -20.67
CA ALA A 549 -16.14 46.81 -21.79
C ALA A 549 -15.80 48.02 -22.66
N LYS A 550 -16.79 48.87 -22.96
CA LYS A 550 -16.59 50.10 -23.71
C LYS A 550 -15.67 51.09 -22.96
N GLN A 551 -15.88 51.27 -21.66
CA GLN A 551 -15.04 52.15 -20.84
C GLN A 551 -13.61 51.65 -20.75
N ALA A 552 -13.40 50.35 -20.56
CA ALA A 552 -12.05 49.72 -20.53
C ALA A 552 -11.29 49.99 -21.83
N CYS A 553 -11.93 49.84 -23.00
CA CYS A 553 -11.29 50.13 -24.30
C CYS A 553 -10.94 51.62 -24.49
N THR A 554 -11.70 52.53 -23.89
CA THR A 554 -11.61 53.97 -24.19
C THR A 554 -10.79 54.74 -23.16
N THR A 555 -10.80 54.31 -21.89
CA THR A 555 -10.27 55.09 -20.79
C THR A 555 -9.11 54.42 -20.03
N TRP A 556 -9.02 53.09 -20.08
CA TRP A 556 -7.99 52.38 -19.34
C TRP A 556 -6.62 52.52 -20.02
N LYS A 557 -5.62 52.91 -19.22
CA LYS A 557 -4.23 52.92 -19.63
C LYS A 557 -3.40 52.18 -18.58
N LEU A 558 -3.02 50.98 -18.94
CA LEU A 558 -2.30 50.05 -18.07
C LEU A 558 -0.80 50.28 -18.18
N PRO A 559 0.01 49.79 -17.22
CA PRO A 559 1.45 49.69 -17.41
C PRO A 559 1.78 48.86 -18.65
N SER A 560 2.94 49.10 -19.26
CA SER A 560 3.41 48.29 -20.40
C SER A 560 3.52 46.82 -19.98
N PRO A 561 2.84 45.90 -20.70
CA PRO A 561 2.88 44.48 -20.40
C PRO A 561 4.21 43.85 -20.74
N PRO A 562 4.50 42.61 -20.26
CA PRO A 562 5.65 41.85 -20.70
C PRO A 562 5.61 41.58 -22.20
N ALA A 563 6.77 41.59 -22.85
CA ALA A 563 6.88 41.16 -24.25
C ALA A 563 6.64 39.66 -24.39
N GLU A 564 7.11 38.89 -23.40
CA GLU A 564 6.86 37.45 -23.33
C GLU A 564 5.37 37.19 -23.08
N GLY A 565 4.75 36.35 -23.89
CA GLY A 565 3.31 36.04 -23.85
C GLY A 565 2.42 37.04 -24.59
N SER A 566 2.95 38.17 -25.07
CA SER A 566 2.21 39.10 -25.92
C SER A 566 2.06 38.54 -27.34
N GLY A 567 0.84 38.47 -27.84
CA GLY A 567 0.54 38.18 -29.25
C GLY A 567 0.41 39.46 -30.09
N GLU A 568 0.03 39.32 -31.35
CA GLU A 568 -0.22 40.46 -32.27
C GLU A 568 -1.23 41.49 -31.71
N ALA A 569 -2.23 41.02 -30.97
CA ALA A 569 -3.26 41.86 -30.35
C ALA A 569 -2.81 42.52 -29.02
N GLY A 570 -1.80 41.99 -28.37
CA GLY A 570 -1.29 42.40 -27.06
C GLY A 570 -1.15 41.26 -26.06
N TYR A 571 -0.93 41.59 -24.79
CA TYR A 571 -0.83 40.66 -23.68
C TYR A 571 -2.23 40.36 -23.12
N PRO A 572 -2.70 39.10 -23.15
CA PRO A 572 -4.05 38.77 -22.70
C PRO A 572 -4.14 38.83 -21.16
N MET A 573 -5.24 39.39 -20.71
CA MET A 573 -5.56 39.58 -19.29
C MET A 573 -6.97 39.15 -18.98
N VAL A 574 -7.23 38.69 -17.76
CA VAL A 574 -8.56 38.39 -17.26
C VAL A 574 -8.83 39.14 -15.96
N ILE A 575 -10.05 39.67 -15.84
CA ILE A 575 -10.55 40.30 -14.63
C ILE A 575 -11.87 39.66 -14.27
N GLY A 576 -11.90 38.98 -13.11
CA GLY A 576 -13.14 38.53 -12.50
C GLY A 576 -13.59 39.55 -11.44
N MET A 577 -14.87 39.90 -11.43
CA MET A 577 -15.41 40.83 -10.44
C MET A 577 -16.76 40.34 -9.92
N GLU A 578 -16.97 40.52 -8.63
CA GLU A 578 -18.22 40.30 -7.94
C GLU A 578 -18.57 41.53 -7.11
N ILE A 579 -19.70 42.18 -7.39
CA ILE A 579 -20.15 43.33 -6.59
C ILE A 579 -21.07 42.79 -5.51
N LYS A 580 -20.69 43.00 -4.26
CA LYS A 580 -21.59 42.77 -3.13
C LYS A 580 -22.59 43.95 -3.08
N GLN A 581 -23.89 43.64 -3.25
CA GLN A 581 -24.99 44.60 -3.08
C GLN A 581 -25.13 44.97 -1.60
#